data_179ee5129c5ba53ad0e4666f14f632e4
#
_entry.id   179ee5129c5ba53ad0e4666f14f632e4
#
_cell.length_a   1.000
_cell.length_b   1.000
_cell.length_c   1.000
_cell.angle_alpha   90.00
_cell.angle_beta   90.00
_cell.angle_gamma   90.00
#
_symmetry.space_group_name_H-M   'P 1'
#
loop_
_entity.id
_entity.type
_entity.pdbx_description
1 polymer ?
#
loop_
_entity_poly.entity_id
_entity_poly.type
_entity_poly.pdbx_seq_one_letter_code
_entity_poly.pdbx_strand_id
1 'polypeptide(L)'
;EYKAGDDMLYAQYLQDNGNDVQAAWVLRRNVQTGDVETDESTMAVKYHGFWGSGEFDVLVAQSYGDAVLGVGASRGIGGAVWSADLVATDTDNDTYVQFVTNLMYSWIWAEKNMSGGIEYYFNDFGGDLTNPDLLARLLRGELFTTGRNYLSANVLVEVSPLWTVRPTVFWNLDDPSALVQVVTTYSLGDNLSFLASLNLPVGPNGTEFGGLESGIPGRYLSRDVGVFAQLAWYF
;
A
#
# COMPACT_ATOMS: atom_id res chain seq x y z
N GLU A 1 -5.56 -18.80 3.09
CA GLU A 1 -6.78 -18.78 2.26
C GLU A 1 -6.40 -18.19 0.90
N TYR A 2 -6.59 -18.97 -0.18
CA TYR A 2 -6.23 -18.51 -1.53
C TYR A 2 -7.34 -17.56 -2.00
N LYS A 3 -7.04 -16.28 -2.20
CA LYS A 3 -7.99 -15.35 -2.80
C LYS A 3 -8.22 -15.80 -4.24
N ALA A 4 -9.44 -16.07 -4.64
CA ALA A 4 -9.79 -16.33 -6.03
C ALA A 4 -9.41 -15.09 -6.86
N GLY A 5 -8.75 -15.30 -8.00
CA GLY A 5 -8.42 -14.21 -8.90
C GLY A 5 -9.68 -13.71 -9.63
N ASP A 6 -9.78 -12.40 -9.82
CA ASP A 6 -10.82 -11.80 -10.65
C ASP A 6 -10.42 -11.82 -12.13
N ASP A 7 -11.40 -11.97 -13.02
CA ASP A 7 -11.18 -11.83 -14.46
C ASP A 7 -10.93 -10.35 -14.81
N MET A 8 -9.89 -10.06 -15.59
CA MET A 8 -9.55 -8.68 -15.95
C MET A 8 -9.31 -8.54 -17.45
N LEU A 9 -9.89 -7.50 -18.05
CA LEU A 9 -9.52 -6.99 -19.36
C LEU A 9 -8.71 -5.70 -19.16
N TYR A 10 -7.53 -5.64 -19.77
CA TYR A 10 -6.66 -4.47 -19.74
C TYR A 10 -6.29 -4.04 -21.15
N ALA A 11 -6.30 -2.72 -21.39
CA ALA A 11 -5.84 -2.12 -22.61
C ALA A 11 -4.95 -0.90 -22.32
N GLN A 12 -3.91 -0.71 -23.11
CA GLN A 12 -3.03 0.47 -23.03
C GLN A 12 -2.79 1.00 -24.44
N TYR A 13 -2.93 2.32 -24.58
CA TYR A 13 -2.56 3.04 -25.79
C TYR A 13 -1.41 4.01 -25.49
N LEU A 14 -0.25 3.71 -26.04
CA LEU A 14 0.95 4.55 -25.94
C LEU A 14 0.97 5.57 -27.05
N GLN A 15 1.16 6.84 -26.72
CA GLN A 15 1.27 7.96 -27.66
C GLN A 15 2.74 8.18 -28.05
N ASP A 16 2.98 8.79 -29.22
CA ASP A 16 4.33 9.07 -29.71
C ASP A 16 5.15 10.03 -28.83
N ASN A 17 4.48 10.85 -28.01
CA ASN A 17 5.10 11.75 -27.04
C ASN A 17 5.45 11.08 -25.68
N GLY A 18 5.22 9.78 -25.56
CA GLY A 18 5.45 9.01 -24.35
C GLY A 18 4.30 8.99 -23.36
N ASN A 19 3.26 9.83 -23.56
CA ASN A 19 2.05 9.73 -22.74
C ASN A 19 1.27 8.46 -23.05
N ASP A 20 0.44 8.00 -22.13
CA ASP A 20 -0.40 6.86 -22.37
C ASP A 20 -1.79 6.97 -21.73
N VAL A 21 -2.71 6.20 -22.28
CA VAL A 21 -4.06 5.98 -21.75
C VAL A 21 -4.17 4.50 -21.42
N GLN A 22 -4.58 4.17 -20.22
CA GLN A 22 -4.81 2.82 -19.75
C GLN A 22 -6.29 2.66 -19.41
N ALA A 23 -6.84 1.50 -19.71
CA ALA A 23 -8.20 1.12 -19.35
C ALA A 23 -8.17 -0.28 -18.74
N ALA A 24 -8.86 -0.46 -17.64
CA ALA A 24 -9.01 -1.74 -16.97
C ALA A 24 -10.48 -2.01 -16.65
N TRP A 25 -10.90 -3.25 -16.86
CA TRP A 25 -12.21 -3.73 -16.46
C TRP A 25 -12.00 -5.04 -15.68
N VAL A 26 -12.29 -5.00 -14.37
CA VAL A 26 -12.20 -6.14 -13.47
C VAL A 26 -13.61 -6.66 -13.23
N LEU A 27 -13.85 -7.89 -13.70
CA LEU A 27 -15.12 -8.59 -13.55
C LEU A 27 -15.09 -9.41 -12.27
N ARG A 28 -15.85 -8.99 -11.26
CA ARG A 28 -16.00 -9.76 -10.04
C ARG A 28 -17.19 -10.68 -10.13
N ARG A 29 -17.02 -11.87 -9.55
CA ARG A 29 -18.05 -12.90 -9.59
C ARG A 29 -18.50 -13.23 -8.17
N ASN A 30 -19.79 -13.44 -8.04
CA ASN A 30 -20.36 -14.03 -6.83
C ASN A 30 -19.73 -15.41 -6.60
N VAL A 31 -19.15 -15.61 -5.43
CA VAL A 31 -18.44 -16.85 -5.08
C VAL A 31 -19.39 -18.06 -5.01
N GLN A 32 -20.69 -17.82 -4.78
CA GLN A 32 -21.68 -18.89 -4.62
C GLN A 32 -22.33 -19.28 -5.93
N THR A 33 -22.66 -18.29 -6.81
CA THR A 33 -23.38 -18.51 -8.07
C THR A 33 -22.46 -18.56 -9.29
N GLY A 34 -21.28 -17.95 -9.21
CA GLY A 34 -20.36 -17.77 -10.35
C GLY A 34 -20.77 -16.66 -11.32
N ASP A 35 -21.90 -15.99 -11.09
CA ASP A 35 -22.39 -14.91 -11.92
C ASP A 35 -21.54 -13.65 -11.73
N VAL A 36 -21.44 -12.83 -12.79
CA VAL A 36 -20.76 -11.52 -12.72
C VAL A 36 -21.63 -10.54 -11.93
N GLU A 37 -21.07 -9.94 -10.90
CA GLU A 37 -21.66 -8.87 -10.11
C GLU A 37 -21.18 -7.51 -10.63
N THR A 38 -22.01 -6.85 -11.43
CA THR A 38 -21.66 -5.58 -12.06
C THR A 38 -21.41 -4.47 -11.02
N ASP A 39 -22.16 -4.49 -9.92
CA ASP A 39 -22.06 -3.50 -8.86
C ASP A 39 -20.76 -3.66 -8.02
N GLU A 40 -20.17 -4.86 -8.00
CA GLU A 40 -18.88 -5.10 -7.38
C GLU A 40 -17.70 -4.94 -8.37
N SER A 41 -17.98 -4.98 -9.67
CA SER A 41 -16.96 -4.89 -10.71
C SER A 41 -16.31 -3.50 -10.74
N THR A 42 -15.08 -3.44 -11.27
CA THR A 42 -14.34 -2.17 -11.38
C THR A 42 -14.10 -1.83 -12.83
N MET A 43 -14.41 -0.60 -13.21
CA MET A 43 -13.99 0.00 -14.47
C MET A 43 -13.11 1.21 -14.17
N ALA A 44 -11.96 1.31 -14.82
CA ALA A 44 -11.00 2.38 -14.61
C ALA A 44 -10.37 2.85 -15.90
N VAL A 45 -10.16 4.15 -16.01
CA VAL A 45 -9.36 4.77 -17.07
C VAL A 45 -8.34 5.68 -16.41
N LYS A 46 -7.06 5.51 -16.79
CA LYS A 46 -5.96 6.34 -16.32
C LYS A 46 -5.27 6.99 -17.51
N TYR A 47 -5.00 8.27 -17.41
CA TYR A 47 -4.09 9.00 -18.29
C TYR A 47 -2.77 9.24 -17.54
N HIS A 48 -1.67 8.87 -18.17
CA HIS A 48 -0.32 9.18 -17.71
C HIS A 48 0.33 10.17 -18.67
N GLY A 49 0.98 11.19 -18.13
CA GLY A 49 1.62 12.21 -18.92
C GLY A 49 2.86 12.80 -18.27
N PHE A 50 3.62 13.57 -19.07
CA PHE A 50 4.85 14.24 -18.64
C PHE A 50 4.67 15.74 -18.60
N TRP A 51 5.25 16.37 -17.59
CA TRP A 51 5.30 17.83 -17.45
C TRP A 51 6.72 18.27 -17.09
N GLY A 52 7.46 18.76 -18.07
CA GLY A 52 8.87 19.10 -17.89
C GLY A 52 9.71 17.87 -17.49
N SER A 53 10.28 17.86 -16.29
CA SER A 53 11.01 16.73 -15.73
C SER A 53 10.17 15.91 -14.73
N GLY A 54 8.89 16.16 -14.65
CA GLY A 54 7.96 15.45 -13.80
C GLY A 54 6.97 14.63 -14.60
N GLU A 55 6.27 13.75 -13.91
CA GLU A 55 5.21 12.88 -14.40
C GLU A 55 3.92 13.17 -13.63
N PHE A 56 2.79 12.93 -14.28
CA PHE A 56 1.51 13.06 -13.62
C PHE A 56 0.54 11.98 -14.11
N ASP A 57 -0.38 11.61 -13.24
CA ASP A 57 -1.47 10.69 -13.51
C ASP A 57 -2.82 11.34 -13.22
N VAL A 58 -3.82 10.98 -14.01
CA VAL A 58 -5.24 11.27 -13.74
C VAL A 58 -6.01 9.97 -13.90
N LEU A 59 -6.75 9.59 -12.85
CA LEU A 59 -7.56 8.38 -12.79
C LEU A 59 -9.03 8.73 -12.61
N VAL A 60 -9.90 8.09 -13.40
CA VAL A 60 -11.33 8.03 -13.16
C VAL A 60 -11.75 6.58 -13.15
N ALA A 61 -12.48 6.18 -12.10
CA ALA A 61 -12.92 4.80 -11.98
C ALA A 61 -14.29 4.71 -11.30
N GLN A 62 -14.93 3.57 -11.47
CA GLN A 62 -16.00 3.07 -10.64
C GLN A 62 -15.55 1.74 -10.06
N SER A 63 -15.65 1.56 -8.75
CA SER A 63 -15.22 0.34 -8.06
C SER A 63 -16.16 0.03 -6.91
N TYR A 64 -16.74 -1.16 -6.90
CA TYR A 64 -17.77 -1.57 -5.93
C TYR A 64 -18.95 -0.58 -5.83
N GLY A 65 -19.37 -0.02 -6.99
CA GLY A 65 -20.41 1.00 -7.05
C GLY A 65 -19.93 2.44 -6.80
N ASP A 66 -18.84 2.62 -6.09
CA ASP A 66 -18.29 3.94 -5.72
C ASP A 66 -17.61 4.63 -6.90
N ALA A 67 -17.81 5.95 -7.03
CA ALA A 67 -17.09 6.76 -8.01
C ALA A 67 -15.73 7.18 -7.43
N VAL A 68 -14.66 7.02 -8.21
CA VAL A 68 -13.30 7.30 -7.79
C VAL A 68 -12.62 8.27 -8.75
N LEU A 69 -12.04 9.33 -8.21
CA LEU A 69 -11.19 10.28 -8.94
C LEU A 69 -9.81 10.33 -8.28
N GLY A 70 -8.75 10.12 -9.06
CA GLY A 70 -7.38 10.17 -8.58
C GLY A 70 -6.51 11.12 -9.40
N VAL A 71 -5.58 11.79 -8.73
CA VAL A 71 -4.50 12.54 -9.38
C VAL A 71 -3.19 12.23 -8.67
N GLY A 72 -2.13 12.03 -9.46
CA GLY A 72 -0.80 11.75 -8.97
C GLY A 72 0.25 12.61 -9.65
N ALA A 73 1.38 12.84 -8.98
CA ALA A 73 2.53 13.51 -9.56
C ALA A 73 3.83 12.98 -8.97
N SER A 74 4.88 12.89 -9.80
CA SER A 74 6.23 12.60 -9.33
C SER A 74 7.28 13.48 -10.02
N ARG A 75 8.36 13.77 -9.29
CA ARG A 75 9.47 14.58 -9.81
C ARG A 75 10.78 14.32 -9.08
N GLY A 76 11.89 14.34 -9.84
CA GLY A 76 13.23 14.42 -9.27
C GLY A 76 13.53 15.81 -8.68
N ILE A 77 13.99 15.86 -7.43
CA ILE A 77 14.35 17.08 -6.71
C ILE A 77 15.73 16.88 -6.05
N GLY A 78 16.76 17.49 -6.60
CA GLY A 78 18.11 17.50 -5.98
C GLY A 78 18.69 16.10 -5.70
N GLY A 79 18.42 15.11 -6.58
CA GLY A 79 18.84 13.72 -6.40
C GLY A 79 17.86 12.85 -5.61
N ALA A 80 16.85 13.46 -4.98
CA ALA A 80 15.71 12.73 -4.42
C ALA A 80 14.58 12.62 -5.46
N VAL A 81 13.67 11.67 -5.25
CA VAL A 81 12.41 11.55 -5.98
C VAL A 81 11.28 11.85 -5.01
N TRP A 82 10.50 12.86 -5.31
CA TRP A 82 9.27 13.18 -4.62
C TRP A 82 8.08 12.66 -5.41
N SER A 83 7.08 12.11 -4.74
CA SER A 83 5.79 11.80 -5.33
C SER A 83 4.64 12.13 -4.37
N ALA A 84 3.46 12.38 -4.95
CA ALA A 84 2.22 12.57 -4.20
C ALA A 84 1.03 12.09 -5.02
N ASP A 85 0.07 11.46 -4.34
CA ASP A 85 -1.19 11.01 -4.91
C ASP A 85 -2.35 11.46 -4.03
N LEU A 86 -3.43 11.89 -4.66
CA LEU A 86 -4.69 12.28 -4.03
C LEU A 86 -5.82 11.50 -4.69
N VAL A 87 -6.64 10.85 -3.89
CA VAL A 87 -7.80 10.08 -4.37
C VAL A 87 -9.03 10.56 -3.61
N ALA A 88 -10.10 10.87 -4.33
CA ALA A 88 -11.43 11.11 -3.79
C ALA A 88 -12.35 9.94 -4.19
N THR A 89 -13.08 9.41 -3.24
CA THR A 89 -14.04 8.33 -3.43
C THR A 89 -15.40 8.78 -2.93
N ASP A 90 -16.38 8.78 -3.79
CA ASP A 90 -17.78 9.09 -3.50
C ASP A 90 -18.55 7.80 -3.32
N THR A 91 -19.01 7.56 -2.09
CA THR A 91 -19.79 6.37 -1.69
C THR A 91 -21.25 6.75 -1.51
N ASP A 92 -22.11 5.78 -1.25
CA ASP A 92 -23.53 6.04 -0.93
C ASP A 92 -23.69 6.82 0.40
N ASN A 93 -22.69 6.81 1.27
CA ASN A 93 -22.78 7.43 2.60
C ASN A 93 -22.11 8.79 2.65
N ASP A 94 -20.91 8.95 2.07
CA ASP A 94 -20.12 10.18 2.16
C ASP A 94 -19.03 10.20 1.06
N THR A 95 -18.35 11.34 0.92
CA THR A 95 -17.16 11.47 0.06
C THR A 95 -15.91 11.48 0.92
N TYR A 96 -15.00 10.54 0.65
CA TYR A 96 -13.76 10.35 1.40
C TYR A 96 -12.55 10.75 0.55
N VAL A 97 -11.53 11.28 1.21
CA VAL A 97 -10.27 11.66 0.59
C VAL A 97 -9.11 10.84 1.17
N GLN A 98 -8.26 10.33 0.30
CA GLN A 98 -6.99 9.71 0.67
C GLN A 98 -5.84 10.47 0.02
N PHE A 99 -4.78 10.67 0.75
CA PHE A 99 -3.58 11.38 0.27
C PHE A 99 -2.33 10.65 0.73
N VAL A 100 -1.39 10.48 -0.18
CA VAL A 100 -0.04 10.00 0.14
C VAL A 100 0.99 10.91 -0.47
N THR A 101 2.08 11.16 0.24
CA THR A 101 3.26 11.82 -0.32
C THR A 101 4.51 11.21 0.25
N ASN A 102 5.52 11.03 -0.59
CA ASN A 102 6.79 10.45 -0.18
C ASN A 102 7.99 11.19 -0.80
N LEU A 103 9.13 11.03 -0.15
CA LEU A 103 10.43 11.47 -0.62
C LEU A 103 11.42 10.32 -0.49
N MET A 104 11.98 9.89 -1.60
CA MET A 104 12.96 8.80 -1.69
C MET A 104 14.33 9.36 -2.08
N TYR A 105 15.38 8.86 -1.44
CA TYR A 105 16.76 9.26 -1.72
C TYR A 105 17.71 8.06 -1.65
N SER A 106 18.76 8.08 -2.46
CA SER A 106 19.83 7.08 -2.45
C SER A 106 21.16 7.72 -2.13
N TRP A 107 21.94 7.06 -1.25
CA TRP A 107 23.26 7.57 -0.81
C TRP A 107 24.20 6.41 -0.53
N ILE A 108 25.49 6.73 -0.36
CA ILE A 108 26.51 5.79 0.10
C ILE A 108 26.90 6.18 1.53
N TRP A 109 26.89 5.20 2.44
CA TRP A 109 27.39 5.38 3.79
C TRP A 109 28.13 4.13 4.25
N ALA A 110 29.30 4.31 4.86
CA ALA A 110 30.20 3.23 5.30
C ALA A 110 30.44 2.18 4.17
N GLU A 111 30.71 2.66 2.96
CA GLU A 111 30.94 1.85 1.75
C GLU A 111 29.76 0.96 1.33
N LYS A 112 28.55 1.23 1.83
CA LYS A 112 27.32 0.52 1.49
C LYS A 112 26.40 1.42 0.68
N ASN A 113 25.78 0.87 -0.35
CA ASN A 113 24.68 1.53 -1.02
C ASN A 113 23.46 1.51 -0.11
N MET A 114 22.85 2.64 0.02
CA MET A 114 21.61 2.82 0.78
C MET A 114 20.58 3.53 -0.06
N SER A 115 19.34 3.16 0.10
CA SER A 115 18.19 3.92 -0.38
C SER A 115 17.13 3.93 0.69
N GLY A 116 16.44 5.05 0.84
CA GLY A 116 15.41 5.13 1.86
C GLY A 116 14.48 6.29 1.61
N GLY A 117 13.42 6.34 2.37
CA GLY A 117 12.43 7.38 2.24
C GLY A 117 11.57 7.54 3.46
N ILE A 118 10.86 8.65 3.43
CA ILE A 118 9.79 8.97 4.36
C ILE A 118 8.50 9.14 3.57
N GLU A 119 7.38 8.73 4.15
CA GLU A 119 6.06 8.81 3.54
C GLU A 119 5.05 9.24 4.59
N TYR A 120 4.18 10.16 4.22
CA TYR A 120 3.00 10.51 4.97
C TYR A 120 1.77 10.00 4.21
N TYR A 121 0.88 9.32 4.91
CA TYR A 121 -0.39 8.84 4.40
C TYR A 121 -1.56 9.35 5.25
N PHE A 122 -2.54 9.94 4.57
CA PHE A 122 -3.82 10.34 5.13
C PHE A 122 -4.94 9.49 4.55
N ASN A 123 -5.82 8.99 5.41
CA ASN A 123 -6.96 8.13 5.04
C ASN A 123 -8.22 8.60 5.76
N ASP A 124 -9.10 9.28 5.05
CA ASP A 124 -10.33 9.82 5.64
C ASP A 124 -11.36 8.75 6.03
N PHE A 125 -11.27 7.54 5.47
CA PHE A 125 -12.08 6.40 5.93
C PHE A 125 -11.76 5.99 7.37
N GLY A 126 -10.53 6.24 7.83
CA GLY A 126 -10.02 5.79 9.12
C GLY A 126 -10.54 6.57 10.32
N GLY A 127 -10.14 6.12 11.51
CA GLY A 127 -10.39 6.79 12.80
C GLY A 127 -11.68 6.37 13.50
N ASP A 128 -12.66 5.82 12.81
CA ASP A 128 -13.90 5.30 13.40
C ASP A 128 -14.17 3.87 12.93
N LEU A 129 -13.93 2.90 13.82
CA LEU A 129 -14.18 1.48 13.54
C LEU A 129 -15.66 1.11 13.39
N THR A 130 -16.56 2.04 13.65
CA THR A 130 -18.00 1.84 13.40
C THR A 130 -18.42 2.31 12.00
N ASN A 131 -17.53 2.99 11.27
CA ASN A 131 -17.77 3.42 9.90
C ASN A 131 -17.95 2.20 8.98
N PRO A 132 -19.14 2.00 8.37
CA PRO A 132 -19.39 0.84 7.50
C PRO A 132 -18.50 0.83 6.25
N ASP A 133 -18.13 2.00 5.71
CA ASP A 133 -17.28 2.11 4.53
C ASP A 133 -15.83 1.68 4.85
N LEU A 134 -15.31 2.03 6.02
CA LEU A 134 -14.01 1.53 6.50
C LEU A 134 -14.04 0.01 6.64
N LEU A 135 -15.06 -0.53 7.32
CA LEU A 135 -15.16 -1.97 7.57
C LEU A 135 -15.28 -2.76 6.26
N ALA A 136 -16.11 -2.29 5.31
CA ALA A 136 -16.25 -2.92 4.01
C ALA A 136 -14.90 -3.00 3.27
N ARG A 137 -14.11 -1.92 3.28
CA ARG A 137 -12.80 -1.85 2.61
C ARG A 137 -11.74 -2.71 3.30
N LEU A 138 -11.74 -2.78 4.63
CA LEU A 138 -10.88 -3.68 5.38
C LEU A 138 -11.19 -5.15 5.06
N LEU A 139 -12.47 -5.52 5.01
CA LEU A 139 -12.91 -6.89 4.69
C LEU A 139 -12.57 -7.29 3.25
N ARG A 140 -12.67 -6.35 2.30
CA ARG A 140 -12.27 -6.57 0.90
C ARG A 140 -10.75 -6.57 0.70
N GLY A 141 -9.97 -6.13 1.71
CA GLY A 141 -8.52 -5.98 1.65
C GLY A 141 -8.06 -4.80 0.78
N GLU A 142 -8.90 -3.78 0.65
CA GLU A 142 -8.56 -2.50 0.01
C GLU A 142 -7.78 -1.60 0.96
N LEU A 143 -8.07 -1.69 2.26
CA LEU A 143 -7.37 -1.00 3.33
C LEU A 143 -6.77 -2.01 4.31
N PHE A 144 -5.65 -1.63 4.91
CA PHE A 144 -4.91 -2.44 5.90
C PHE A 144 -4.71 -1.71 7.22
N THR A 145 -5.14 -0.45 7.29
CA THR A 145 -4.94 0.46 8.41
C THR A 145 -6.28 1.01 8.87
N THR A 146 -6.40 1.28 10.18
CA THR A 146 -7.64 1.73 10.80
C THR A 146 -7.63 3.19 11.22
N GLY A 147 -6.45 3.81 11.34
CA GLY A 147 -6.29 5.24 11.64
C GLY A 147 -6.40 6.13 10.40
N ARG A 148 -6.27 7.43 10.62
CA ARG A 148 -6.29 8.45 9.55
C ARG A 148 -4.91 8.89 9.10
N ASN A 149 -3.98 9.07 10.03
CA ASN A 149 -2.71 9.71 9.77
C ASN A 149 -1.54 8.76 10.07
N TYR A 150 -0.70 8.52 9.08
CA TYR A 150 0.48 7.66 9.23
C TYR A 150 1.73 8.34 8.72
N LEU A 151 2.82 8.11 9.41
CA LEU A 151 4.16 8.42 8.95
C LEU A 151 4.95 7.12 8.84
N SER A 152 5.52 6.85 7.69
CA SER A 152 6.44 5.74 7.52
C SER A 152 7.85 6.22 7.17
N ALA A 153 8.85 5.46 7.61
CA ALA A 153 10.23 5.64 7.20
C ALA A 153 10.88 4.28 6.99
N ASN A 154 11.68 4.16 5.94
CA ASN A 154 12.42 2.95 5.64
C ASN A 154 13.82 3.26 5.12
N VAL A 155 14.74 2.31 5.30
CA VAL A 155 16.06 2.35 4.68
C VAL A 155 16.40 0.95 4.18
N LEU A 156 16.68 0.81 2.90
CA LEU A 156 17.28 -0.39 2.33
C LEU A 156 18.81 -0.25 2.43
N VAL A 157 19.47 -1.23 3.03
CA VAL A 157 20.92 -1.33 3.14
C VAL A 157 21.39 -2.52 2.32
N GLU A 158 22.23 -2.28 1.31
CA GLU A 158 22.95 -3.33 0.61
C GLU A 158 24.20 -3.71 1.42
N VAL A 159 24.02 -4.65 2.37
CA VAL A 159 25.14 -5.14 3.23
C VAL A 159 26.22 -5.79 2.35
N SER A 160 25.80 -6.52 1.30
CA SER A 160 26.64 -7.01 0.22
C SER A 160 25.79 -7.11 -1.05
N PRO A 161 26.38 -7.37 -2.24
CA PRO A 161 25.61 -7.58 -3.46
C PRO A 161 24.56 -8.70 -3.39
N LEU A 162 24.74 -9.63 -2.44
CA LEU A 162 23.84 -10.77 -2.24
C LEU A 162 22.93 -10.62 -1.00
N TRP A 163 23.15 -9.59 -0.18
CA TRP A 163 22.45 -9.44 1.10
C TRP A 163 21.91 -8.03 1.29
N THR A 164 20.61 -7.94 1.43
CA THR A 164 19.91 -6.68 1.74
C THR A 164 19.18 -6.78 3.07
N VAL A 165 19.10 -5.65 3.77
CA VAL A 165 18.30 -5.48 4.99
C VAL A 165 17.48 -4.20 4.87
N ARG A 166 16.19 -4.28 5.18
CA ARG A 166 15.27 -3.13 5.15
C ARG A 166 14.52 -3.00 6.47
N PRO A 167 15.01 -2.20 7.43
CA PRO A 167 14.18 -1.71 8.52
C PRO A 167 13.14 -0.72 8.00
N THR A 168 11.92 -0.81 8.53
CA THR A 168 10.78 0.06 8.25
C THR A 168 10.05 0.34 9.54
N VAL A 169 9.58 1.58 9.71
CA VAL A 169 8.69 1.98 10.80
C VAL A 169 7.42 2.53 10.19
N PHE A 170 6.27 2.04 10.62
CA PHE A 170 4.95 2.58 10.37
C PHE A 170 4.40 3.14 11.68
N TRP A 171 4.23 4.43 11.75
CA TRP A 171 3.74 5.12 12.93
C TRP A 171 2.34 5.63 12.68
N ASN A 172 1.37 5.21 13.50
CA ASN A 172 0.06 5.83 13.57
C ASN A 172 0.19 7.14 14.36
N LEU A 173 -0.13 8.28 13.72
CA LEU A 173 -0.03 9.60 14.35
C LEU A 173 -1.27 9.96 15.17
N ASP A 174 -2.36 9.22 15.00
CA ASP A 174 -3.62 9.43 15.72
C ASP A 174 -3.63 8.73 17.08
N ASP A 175 -2.75 7.72 17.25
CA ASP A 175 -2.58 7.01 18.51
C ASP A 175 -1.08 6.74 18.81
N PRO A 176 -0.68 6.44 20.06
CA PRO A 176 0.71 6.21 20.41
C PRO A 176 1.18 4.80 20.03
N SER A 177 0.98 4.37 18.78
CA SER A 177 1.38 3.04 18.32
C SER A 177 2.17 3.06 17.02
N ALA A 178 2.99 2.02 16.82
CA ALA A 178 3.81 1.84 15.64
C ALA A 178 4.02 0.36 15.33
N LEU A 179 4.25 0.04 14.07
CA LEU A 179 4.77 -1.25 13.63
C LEU A 179 6.21 -1.07 13.15
N VAL A 180 7.14 -1.75 13.80
CA VAL A 180 8.53 -1.84 13.34
C VAL A 180 8.69 -3.16 12.60
N GLN A 181 9.16 -3.10 11.36
CA GLN A 181 9.44 -4.26 10.54
C GLN A 181 10.90 -4.27 10.11
N VAL A 182 11.52 -5.44 10.12
CA VAL A 182 12.83 -5.64 9.50
C VAL A 182 12.72 -6.80 8.52
N VAL A 183 12.98 -6.53 7.24
CA VAL A 183 13.01 -7.54 6.19
C VAL A 183 14.45 -7.74 5.76
N THR A 184 14.87 -8.99 5.59
CA THR A 184 16.19 -9.32 5.04
C THR A 184 16.04 -10.33 3.90
N THR A 185 16.82 -10.12 2.83
CA THR A 185 16.88 -11.03 1.69
C THR A 185 18.34 -11.38 1.45
N TYR A 186 18.63 -12.68 1.31
CA TYR A 186 19.96 -13.18 1.03
C TYR A 186 19.93 -14.17 -0.13
N SER A 187 20.74 -13.92 -1.16
CA SER A 187 20.95 -14.88 -2.27
C SER A 187 22.03 -15.87 -1.86
N LEU A 188 21.61 -17.13 -1.63
CA LEU A 188 22.49 -18.22 -1.22
C LEU A 188 23.22 -18.87 -2.42
N GLY A 189 22.73 -18.59 -3.64
CA GLY A 189 23.27 -19.09 -4.89
C GLY A 189 22.42 -18.62 -6.07
N ASP A 190 22.73 -19.05 -7.29
CA ASP A 190 22.05 -18.58 -8.50
C ASP A 190 20.55 -18.93 -8.53
N ASN A 191 20.17 -19.99 -7.84
CA ASN A 191 18.80 -20.50 -7.81
C ASN A 191 18.23 -20.70 -6.39
N LEU A 192 18.91 -20.17 -5.36
CA LEU A 192 18.48 -20.32 -3.96
C LEU A 192 18.47 -18.97 -3.27
N SER A 193 17.32 -18.56 -2.75
CA SER A 193 17.15 -17.32 -2.00
C SER A 193 16.53 -17.56 -0.63
N PHE A 194 16.95 -16.77 0.34
CA PHE A 194 16.40 -16.72 1.69
C PHE A 194 15.77 -15.35 1.93
N LEU A 195 14.56 -15.34 2.48
CA LEU A 195 13.87 -14.15 2.94
C LEU A 195 13.46 -14.37 4.38
N ALA A 196 13.67 -13.37 5.24
CA ALA A 196 13.10 -13.37 6.58
C ALA A 196 12.54 -11.99 6.92
N SER A 197 11.53 -11.98 7.77
CA SER A 197 10.98 -10.75 8.34
C SER A 197 10.71 -10.90 9.84
N LEU A 198 10.95 -9.80 10.55
CA LEU A 198 10.58 -9.60 11.94
C LEU A 198 9.58 -8.44 11.99
N ASN A 199 8.43 -8.64 12.63
CA ASN A 199 7.39 -7.63 12.80
C ASN A 199 7.18 -7.42 14.29
N LEU A 200 7.39 -6.20 14.76
CA LEU A 200 7.32 -5.78 16.15
C LEU A 200 6.22 -4.71 16.27
N PRO A 201 4.99 -5.09 16.64
CA PRO A 201 3.97 -4.11 16.99
C PRO A 201 4.31 -3.47 18.34
N VAL A 202 4.17 -2.15 18.44
CA VAL A 202 4.49 -1.34 19.62
C VAL A 202 3.32 -0.40 19.90
N GLY A 203 2.83 -0.39 21.12
CA GLY A 203 1.76 0.50 21.57
C GLY A 203 1.05 -0.04 22.80
N PRO A 204 0.34 0.81 23.55
CA PRO A 204 -0.53 0.37 24.63
C PRO A 204 -1.78 -0.32 24.08
N ASN A 205 -2.45 -1.10 24.95
CA ASN A 205 -3.76 -1.66 24.63
C ASN A 205 -4.77 -0.57 24.26
N GLY A 206 -5.63 -0.83 23.29
CA GLY A 206 -6.60 0.11 22.74
C GLY A 206 -6.07 0.91 21.54
N THR A 207 -4.82 0.68 21.13
CA THR A 207 -4.23 1.30 19.93
C THR A 207 -4.15 0.32 18.77
N GLU A 208 -3.99 0.83 17.55
CA GLU A 208 -3.99 0.00 16.34
C GLU A 208 -2.93 -1.12 16.38
N PHE A 209 -1.68 -0.78 16.71
CA PHE A 209 -0.60 -1.77 16.75
C PHE A 209 -0.40 -2.39 18.13
N GLY A 210 -0.92 -1.77 19.21
CA GLY A 210 -0.86 -2.32 20.56
C GLY A 210 -2.00 -3.28 20.90
N GLY A 211 -3.06 -3.31 20.09
CA GLY A 211 -4.22 -4.18 20.22
C GLY A 211 -5.52 -3.41 20.30
N LEU A 212 -6.37 -3.56 19.29
CA LEU A 212 -7.70 -2.96 19.21
C LEU A 212 -8.67 -3.62 20.21
N GLU A 213 -9.61 -2.86 20.74
CA GLU A 213 -10.67 -3.43 21.59
C GLU A 213 -11.54 -4.42 20.79
N SER A 214 -11.77 -5.60 21.36
CA SER A 214 -12.50 -6.70 20.70
C SER A 214 -14.04 -6.59 20.81
N GLY A 215 -14.55 -5.51 21.39
CA GLY A 215 -15.95 -5.37 21.78
C GLY A 215 -16.31 -6.11 23.08
N ILE A 216 -15.39 -6.86 23.67
CA ILE A 216 -15.53 -7.51 24.98
C ILE A 216 -14.62 -6.75 25.96
N PRO A 217 -15.15 -6.15 27.06
CA PRO A 217 -14.37 -5.38 28.00
C PRO A 217 -13.11 -6.10 28.50
N GLY A 218 -11.96 -5.44 28.37
CA GLY A 218 -10.66 -5.98 28.80
C GLY A 218 -10.06 -7.04 27.88
N ARG A 219 -10.63 -7.27 26.70
CA ARG A 219 -10.03 -8.13 25.64
C ARG A 219 -9.64 -7.30 24.44
N TYR A 220 -8.41 -7.54 23.96
CA TYR A 220 -7.83 -6.81 22.85
C TYR A 220 -7.44 -7.79 21.73
N LEU A 221 -7.66 -7.35 20.50
CA LEU A 221 -7.18 -8.02 19.29
C LEU A 221 -5.78 -7.47 19.00
N SER A 222 -4.75 -8.06 19.57
CA SER A 222 -3.37 -7.66 19.32
C SER A 222 -2.68 -8.64 18.37
N ARG A 223 -1.76 -8.12 17.59
CA ARG A 223 -0.77 -8.94 16.89
C ARG A 223 0.46 -9.02 17.79
N ASP A 224 0.89 -10.22 18.09
CA ASP A 224 2.18 -10.45 18.75
C ASP A 224 3.35 -10.25 17.77
N VAL A 225 4.56 -10.32 18.32
CA VAL A 225 5.78 -10.34 17.51
C VAL A 225 5.68 -11.43 16.44
N GLY A 226 5.74 -11.01 15.19
CA GLY A 226 5.67 -11.92 14.04
C GLY A 226 7.07 -12.19 13.48
N VAL A 227 7.40 -13.46 13.27
CA VAL A 227 8.60 -13.87 12.55
C VAL A 227 8.19 -14.72 11.36
N PHE A 228 8.71 -14.38 10.18
CA PHE A 228 8.52 -15.16 8.97
C PHE A 228 9.90 -15.49 8.38
N ALA A 229 10.04 -16.71 7.85
CA ALA A 229 11.22 -17.12 7.09
C ALA A 229 10.79 -18.00 5.92
N GLN A 230 11.41 -17.77 4.77
CA GLN A 230 11.18 -18.51 3.54
C GLN A 230 12.51 -18.86 2.88
N LEU A 231 12.63 -20.09 2.41
CA LEU A 231 13.69 -20.53 1.53
C LEU A 231 13.05 -20.89 0.18
N ALA A 232 13.46 -20.22 -0.88
CA ALA A 232 12.95 -20.46 -2.23
C ALA A 232 14.05 -21.03 -3.13
N TRP A 233 13.78 -22.19 -3.73
CA TRP A 233 14.65 -22.83 -4.67
C TRP A 233 13.99 -22.88 -6.05
N TYR A 234 14.68 -22.36 -7.04
CA TYR A 234 14.23 -22.31 -8.45
C TYR A 234 15.00 -23.37 -9.25
N PHE A 235 14.32 -24.13 -10.08
CA PHE A 235 14.89 -25.20 -10.89
C PHE A 235 14.37 -25.13 -12.33
#